data_7a731754dc9fe36445110e4083a6cf72
#
_entry.id   7a731754dc9fe36445110e4083a6cf72
#
_cell.length_a   1.000
_cell.length_b   1.000
_cell.length_c   1.000
_cell.angle_alpha   90.00
_cell.angle_beta   90.00
_cell.angle_gamma   90.00
#
_symmetry.space_group_name_H-M   'P 1'
#
loop_
_entity.id
_entity.type
_entity.pdbx_description
1 polymer ?
#
loop_
_entity_poly.entity_id
_entity_poly.type
_entity_poly.pdbx_seq_one_letter_code
_entity_poly.pdbx_strand_id
1 'polypeptide(L)'
;MLSRTAESLFWLARYVERAEYLARTIEATLRATALPDAYTGKSNEWESALLTAGVEDTFHEFHDEANEQTVVEFLSFSLDNPSSIRNCIENARLNSRSVRTALTSEMWDTINSAWIDLQEVWGKGTKTREELARF
;
A
#
# COMPACT_ATOMS: atom_id res chain seq x y z
N MET A 1 20.61 5.67 -22.42
CA MET A 1 19.76 6.73 -21.87
C MET A 1 18.28 6.43 -22.00
N LEU A 2 17.78 6.14 -23.21
CA LEU A 2 16.37 5.76 -23.41
C LEU A 2 15.99 4.50 -22.63
N SER A 3 16.89 3.52 -22.55
CA SER A 3 16.62 2.27 -21.83
C SER A 3 16.48 2.49 -20.32
N ARG A 4 17.25 3.38 -19.72
CA ARG A 4 17.12 3.72 -18.29
C ARG A 4 15.81 4.45 -18.00
N THR A 5 15.44 5.38 -18.90
CA THR A 5 14.17 6.10 -18.78
C THR A 5 13.01 5.14 -18.88
N ALA A 6 13.03 4.23 -19.86
CA ALA A 6 12.00 3.22 -20.03
C ALA A 6 11.91 2.29 -18.81
N GLU A 7 13.05 1.87 -18.26
CA GLU A 7 13.11 1.03 -17.06
C GLU A 7 12.52 1.75 -15.86
N SER A 8 12.90 3.02 -15.65
CA SER A 8 12.38 3.81 -14.53
C SER A 8 10.87 4.03 -14.64
N LEU A 9 10.36 4.29 -15.84
CA LEU A 9 8.93 4.44 -16.09
C LEU A 9 8.18 3.12 -15.84
N PHE A 10 8.76 2.00 -16.26
CA PHE A 10 8.21 0.66 -16.02
C PHE A 10 8.06 0.39 -14.52
N TRP A 11 9.12 0.61 -13.74
CA TRP A 11 9.08 0.40 -12.30
C TRP A 11 8.19 1.39 -11.56
N LEU A 12 8.15 2.63 -12.03
CA LEU A 12 7.20 3.63 -11.51
C LEU A 12 5.76 3.12 -11.62
N ALA A 13 5.38 2.66 -12.81
CA ALA A 13 4.05 2.12 -13.06
C ALA A 13 3.77 0.88 -12.18
N ARG A 14 4.75 0.00 -12.05
CA ARG A 14 4.62 -1.21 -11.22
C ARG A 14 4.41 -0.88 -9.74
N TYR A 15 5.14 0.09 -9.21
CA TYR A 15 4.99 0.50 -7.82
C TYR A 15 3.63 1.16 -7.56
N VAL A 16 3.18 2.00 -8.47
CA VAL A 16 1.85 2.65 -8.36
C VAL A 16 0.74 1.60 -8.40
N GLU A 17 0.81 0.66 -9.35
CA GLU A 17 -0.16 -0.43 -9.45
C GLU A 17 -0.19 -1.30 -8.20
N ARG A 18 0.97 -1.59 -7.63
CA ARG A 18 1.07 -2.39 -6.40
C ARG A 18 0.45 -1.66 -5.21
N ALA A 19 0.73 -0.37 -5.06
CA ALA A 19 0.13 0.44 -4.00
C ALA A 19 -1.40 0.47 -4.13
N GLU A 20 -1.89 0.67 -5.34
CA GLU A 20 -3.32 0.68 -5.64
C GLU A 20 -3.97 -0.68 -5.34
N TYR A 21 -3.33 -1.76 -5.75
CA TYR A 21 -3.80 -3.12 -5.49
C TYR A 21 -3.91 -3.40 -4.00
N LEU A 22 -2.90 -3.01 -3.22
CA LEU A 22 -2.92 -3.16 -1.76
C LEU A 22 -4.02 -2.34 -1.11
N ALA A 23 -4.22 -1.11 -1.56
CA ALA A 23 -5.28 -0.25 -1.05
C ALA A 23 -6.66 -0.87 -1.30
N ARG A 24 -6.87 -1.42 -2.48
CA ARG A 24 -8.11 -2.13 -2.83
C ARG A 24 -8.31 -3.40 -2.01
N THR A 25 -7.24 -4.14 -1.76
CA THR A 25 -7.27 -5.34 -0.93
C THR A 25 -7.68 -5.01 0.50
N ILE A 26 -7.12 -3.95 1.06
CA ILE A 26 -7.48 -3.46 2.40
C ILE A 26 -8.95 -3.05 2.43
N GLU A 27 -9.39 -2.27 1.46
CA GLU A 27 -10.78 -1.80 1.38
C GLU A 27 -11.76 -2.97 1.27
N ALA A 28 -11.47 -3.93 0.40
CA ALA A 28 -12.30 -5.11 0.23
C ALA A 28 -12.38 -5.94 1.52
N THR A 29 -11.26 -6.09 2.23
CA THR A 29 -11.21 -6.82 3.49
C THR A 29 -12.01 -6.11 4.59
N LEU A 30 -11.89 -4.78 4.66
CA LEU A 30 -12.68 -3.97 5.59
C LEU A 30 -14.18 -4.13 5.35
N ARG A 31 -14.60 -4.19 4.10
CA ARG A 31 -16.00 -4.44 3.74
C ARG A 31 -16.44 -5.85 4.13
N ALA A 32 -15.58 -6.84 3.89
CA ALA A 32 -15.88 -8.22 4.22
C ALA A 32 -16.02 -8.42 5.73
N THR A 33 -15.18 -7.78 6.53
CA THR A 33 -15.24 -7.87 8.00
C THR A 33 -16.43 -7.13 8.59
N ALA A 34 -17.05 -6.22 7.84
CA ALA A 34 -18.25 -5.52 8.26
C ALA A 34 -19.53 -6.37 8.08
N LEU A 35 -19.44 -7.48 7.33
CA LEU A 35 -20.58 -8.38 7.12
C LEU A 35 -20.86 -9.22 8.38
N PRO A 36 -22.14 -9.63 8.60
CA PRO A 36 -22.48 -10.51 9.72
C PRO A 36 -21.72 -11.84 9.67
N ASP A 37 -21.31 -12.34 10.82
CA ASP A 37 -20.54 -13.59 10.96
C ASP A 37 -21.21 -14.80 10.30
N ALA A 38 -22.53 -14.79 10.16
CA ALA A 38 -23.28 -15.85 9.52
C ALA A 38 -22.86 -16.12 8.07
N TYR A 39 -22.28 -15.11 7.40
CA TYR A 39 -21.85 -15.22 6.01
C TYR A 39 -20.35 -15.49 5.86
N THR A 40 -19.56 -15.17 6.87
CA THR A 40 -18.11 -15.27 6.80
C THR A 40 -17.55 -16.53 7.43
N GLY A 41 -18.34 -17.22 8.24
CA GLY A 41 -17.89 -18.38 9.00
C GLY A 41 -16.78 -17.99 9.98
N LYS A 42 -15.91 -18.95 10.29
CA LYS A 42 -14.77 -18.72 11.20
C LYS A 42 -13.48 -18.36 10.47
N SER A 43 -13.55 -18.01 9.19
CA SER A 43 -12.37 -17.67 8.43
C SER A 43 -11.83 -16.31 8.86
N ASN A 44 -10.50 -16.21 8.96
CA ASN A 44 -9.84 -14.94 9.23
C ASN A 44 -9.62 -14.20 7.91
N GLU A 45 -10.43 -13.17 7.69
CA GLU A 45 -10.37 -12.35 6.47
C GLU A 45 -9.01 -11.67 6.30
N TRP A 46 -8.38 -11.31 7.41
CA TRP A 46 -7.07 -10.65 7.38
C TRP A 46 -5.95 -11.61 6.97
N GLU A 47 -6.03 -12.88 7.38
CA GLU A 47 -5.10 -13.90 6.87
C GLU A 47 -5.26 -14.07 5.36
N SER A 48 -6.49 -14.08 4.87
CA SER A 48 -6.77 -14.15 3.43
C SER A 48 -6.21 -12.96 2.68
N ALA A 49 -6.28 -11.76 3.26
CA ALA A 49 -5.71 -10.55 2.68
C ALA A 49 -4.19 -10.66 2.55
N LEU A 50 -3.51 -11.17 3.57
CA LEU A 50 -2.07 -11.40 3.55
C LEU A 50 -1.66 -12.40 2.47
N LEU A 51 -2.42 -13.47 2.34
CA LEU A 51 -2.20 -14.50 1.32
C LEU A 51 -2.38 -13.91 -0.08
N THR A 52 -3.44 -13.14 -0.29
CA THR A 52 -3.73 -12.46 -1.56
C THR A 52 -2.61 -11.48 -1.93
N ALA A 53 -2.09 -10.75 -0.95
CA ALA A 53 -0.99 -9.81 -1.15
C ALA A 53 0.37 -10.51 -1.32
N GLY A 54 0.47 -11.82 -1.01
CA GLY A 54 1.70 -12.58 -1.15
C GLY A 54 2.75 -12.27 -0.09
N VAL A 55 2.36 -11.75 1.06
CA VAL A 55 3.28 -11.32 2.13
C VAL A 55 3.04 -12.05 3.46
N GLU A 56 2.33 -13.15 3.41
CA GLU A 56 1.99 -13.93 4.61
C GLU A 56 3.22 -14.34 5.42
N ASP A 57 4.22 -14.91 4.77
CA ASP A 57 5.44 -15.35 5.43
C ASP A 57 6.19 -14.20 6.09
N THR A 58 6.34 -13.09 5.39
CA THR A 58 7.02 -11.90 5.91
C THR A 58 6.26 -11.33 7.11
N PHE A 59 4.94 -11.30 7.03
CA PHE A 59 4.10 -10.83 8.14
C PHE A 59 4.33 -11.66 9.39
N HIS A 60 4.35 -12.97 9.27
CA HIS A 60 4.51 -13.88 10.42
C HIS A 60 5.91 -13.88 11.01
N GLU A 61 6.90 -13.33 10.34
CA GLU A 61 8.21 -13.08 10.92
C GLU A 61 8.18 -11.99 12.01
N PHE A 62 7.23 -11.06 11.92
CA PHE A 62 7.15 -9.88 12.78
C PHE A 62 5.91 -9.85 13.67
N HIS A 63 4.87 -10.60 13.32
CA HIS A 63 3.59 -10.60 14.02
C HIS A 63 3.06 -12.01 14.21
N ASP A 64 2.50 -12.29 15.37
CA ASP A 64 1.92 -13.59 15.70
C ASP A 64 0.46 -13.71 15.27
N GLU A 65 -0.29 -12.62 15.33
CA GLU A 65 -1.73 -12.61 15.06
C GLU A 65 -2.09 -11.61 13.97
N ALA A 66 -2.89 -12.07 13.00
CA ALA A 66 -3.43 -11.25 11.95
C ALA A 66 -4.79 -10.69 12.36
N ASN A 67 -4.87 -9.37 12.55
CA ASN A 67 -6.10 -8.64 12.83
C ASN A 67 -6.12 -7.33 12.02
N GLU A 68 -7.21 -6.58 12.11
CA GLU A 68 -7.35 -5.33 11.37
C GLU A 68 -6.17 -4.39 11.59
N GLN A 69 -5.80 -4.17 12.83
CA GLN A 69 -4.74 -3.22 13.18
C GLN A 69 -3.38 -3.66 12.65
N THR A 70 -2.98 -4.90 12.91
CA THR A 70 -1.64 -5.40 12.53
C THR A 70 -1.50 -5.54 11.02
N VAL A 71 -2.51 -6.06 10.33
CA VAL A 71 -2.46 -6.28 8.88
C VAL A 71 -2.53 -4.98 8.12
N VAL A 72 -3.45 -4.07 8.49
CA VAL A 72 -3.55 -2.76 7.84
C VAL A 72 -2.25 -1.98 7.99
N GLU A 73 -1.66 -1.98 9.18
CA GLU A 73 -0.38 -1.32 9.40
C GLU A 73 0.74 -1.95 8.57
N PHE A 74 0.81 -3.27 8.54
CA PHE A 74 1.83 -4.01 7.79
C PHE A 74 1.74 -3.74 6.29
N LEU A 75 0.54 -3.77 5.73
CA LEU A 75 0.33 -3.55 4.30
C LEU A 75 0.49 -2.07 3.90
N SER A 76 0.17 -1.16 4.80
CA SER A 76 0.15 0.28 4.50
C SER A 76 1.47 0.98 4.82
N PHE A 77 2.00 0.81 6.02
CA PHE A 77 3.05 1.67 6.55
C PHE A 77 4.34 0.96 6.93
N SER A 78 4.37 -0.35 7.04
CA SER A 78 5.52 -1.07 7.56
C SER A 78 6.75 -0.92 6.67
N LEU A 79 7.88 -0.55 7.29
CA LEU A 79 9.18 -0.51 6.63
C LEU A 79 9.73 -1.93 6.39
N ASP A 80 9.27 -2.90 7.19
CA ASP A 80 9.71 -4.29 7.09
C ASP A 80 9.07 -5.02 5.91
N ASN A 81 7.99 -4.48 5.37
CA ASN A 81 7.32 -5.00 4.19
C ASN A 81 7.76 -4.21 2.95
N PRO A 82 8.63 -4.77 2.10
CA PRO A 82 9.09 -4.07 0.88
C PRO A 82 7.96 -3.66 -0.05
N SER A 83 6.83 -4.35 0.04
CA SER A 83 5.66 -4.11 -0.81
C SER A 83 4.58 -3.27 -0.12
N SER A 84 4.84 -2.68 1.05
CA SER A 84 3.85 -1.81 1.70
C SER A 84 3.50 -0.61 0.81
N ILE A 85 2.32 -0.05 1.00
CA ILE A 85 1.89 1.14 0.26
C ILE A 85 2.93 2.26 0.42
N ARG A 86 3.40 2.48 1.64
CA ARG A 86 4.43 3.48 1.92
C ARG A 86 5.69 3.25 1.09
N ASN A 87 6.23 2.03 1.11
CA ASN A 87 7.45 1.72 0.36
C ASN A 87 7.24 1.79 -1.15
N CYS A 88 6.07 1.38 -1.64
CA CYS A 88 5.73 1.49 -3.05
C CYS A 88 5.67 2.95 -3.50
N ILE A 89 5.02 3.83 -2.73
CA ILE A 89 4.91 5.25 -3.06
C ILE A 89 6.28 5.93 -2.99
N GLU A 90 7.09 5.60 -1.98
CA GLU A 90 8.46 6.11 -1.88
C GLU A 90 9.30 5.73 -3.10
N ASN A 91 9.25 4.45 -3.50
CA ASN A 91 9.97 3.97 -4.67
C ASN A 91 9.44 4.61 -5.97
N ALA A 92 8.13 4.78 -6.08
CA ALA A 92 7.53 5.49 -7.21
C ALA A 92 8.04 6.93 -7.30
N ARG A 93 8.11 7.62 -6.17
CA ARG A 93 8.60 8.98 -6.08
C ARG A 93 10.08 9.08 -6.48
N LEU A 94 10.91 8.17 -6.00
CA LEU A 94 12.33 8.12 -6.35
C LEU A 94 12.52 7.86 -7.84
N ASN A 95 11.76 6.93 -8.42
CA ASN A 95 11.81 6.67 -9.86
C ASN A 95 11.31 7.87 -10.67
N SER A 96 10.29 8.58 -10.19
CA SER A 96 9.76 9.76 -10.88
C SER A 96 10.78 10.89 -10.93
N ARG A 97 11.58 11.06 -9.88
CA ARG A 97 12.68 12.05 -9.88
C ARG A 97 13.70 11.77 -10.98
N SER A 98 14.02 10.50 -11.19
CA SER A 98 14.99 10.09 -12.22
C SER A 98 14.51 10.38 -13.64
N VAL A 99 13.19 10.46 -13.83
CA VAL A 99 12.58 10.65 -15.16
C VAL A 99 11.66 11.86 -15.21
N ARG A 100 11.92 12.84 -14.37
CA ARG A 100 11.06 14.04 -14.23
C ARG A 100 10.80 14.73 -15.57
N THR A 101 11.78 14.78 -16.45
CA THR A 101 11.64 15.40 -17.77
C THR A 101 10.73 14.61 -18.71
N ALA A 102 10.53 13.32 -18.45
CA ALA A 102 9.65 12.46 -19.23
C ALA A 102 8.22 12.43 -18.68
N LEU A 103 7.99 13.02 -17.50
CA LEU A 103 6.67 13.06 -16.85
C LEU A 103 6.01 14.41 -17.04
N THR A 104 4.68 14.42 -17.09
CA THR A 104 3.93 15.66 -17.03
C THR A 104 3.98 16.25 -15.63
N SER A 105 3.76 17.56 -15.52
CA SER A 105 3.69 18.24 -14.22
C SER A 105 2.59 17.65 -13.34
N GLU A 106 1.46 17.29 -13.95
CA GLU A 106 0.34 16.66 -13.24
C GLU A 106 0.73 15.32 -12.61
N MET A 107 1.44 14.48 -13.35
CA MET A 107 1.89 13.18 -12.85
C MET A 107 2.86 13.35 -11.68
N TRP A 108 3.82 14.27 -11.82
CA TRP A 108 4.77 14.57 -10.75
C TRP A 108 4.07 15.10 -9.51
N ASP A 109 3.15 16.04 -9.68
CA ASP A 109 2.41 16.63 -8.58
C ASP A 109 1.52 15.61 -7.87
N THR A 110 0.90 14.71 -8.63
CA THR A 110 0.06 13.64 -8.07
C THR A 110 0.88 12.70 -7.19
N ILE A 111 2.06 12.28 -7.66
CA ILE A 111 2.94 11.39 -6.89
C ILE A 111 3.45 12.08 -5.62
N ASN A 112 3.85 13.34 -5.72
CA ASN A 112 4.30 14.11 -4.57
C ASN A 112 3.18 14.32 -3.55
N SER A 113 1.98 14.64 -4.02
CA SER A 113 0.81 14.82 -3.14
C SER A 113 0.46 13.54 -2.41
N ALA A 114 0.50 12.40 -3.10
CA ALA A 114 0.26 11.10 -2.49
C ALA A 114 1.29 10.81 -1.39
N TRP A 115 2.55 11.12 -1.63
CA TRP A 115 3.60 10.94 -0.64
C TRP A 115 3.41 11.83 0.59
N ILE A 116 3.09 13.10 0.38
CA ILE A 116 2.84 14.07 1.46
C ILE A 116 1.63 13.64 2.29
N ASP A 117 0.53 13.26 1.64
CA ASP A 117 -0.69 12.82 2.31
C ASP A 117 -0.44 11.57 3.14
N LEU A 118 0.33 10.63 2.61
CA LEU A 118 0.70 9.40 3.32
C LEU A 118 1.52 9.72 4.57
N GLN A 119 2.47 10.65 4.46
CA GLN A 119 3.29 11.06 5.60
C GLN A 119 2.47 11.78 6.68
N GLU A 120 1.47 12.55 6.30
CA GLU A 120 0.57 13.19 7.26
C GLU A 120 -0.22 12.15 8.05
N VAL A 121 -0.78 11.17 7.38
CA VAL A 121 -1.52 10.07 8.02
C VAL A 121 -0.60 9.28 8.94
N TRP A 122 0.62 9.00 8.51
CA TRP A 122 1.63 8.31 9.29
C TRP A 122 2.05 9.12 10.52
N GLY A 123 2.36 10.41 10.31
CA GLY A 123 2.91 11.29 11.32
C GLY A 123 1.95 11.60 12.47
N LYS A 124 0.65 11.61 12.20
CA LYS A 124 -0.37 11.84 13.23
C LYS A 124 -0.58 10.64 14.14
N GLY A 125 -0.01 9.49 13.81
CA GLY A 125 -0.23 8.27 14.57
C GLY A 125 -1.69 7.80 14.57
N THR A 126 -2.54 8.51 13.86
CA THR A 126 -3.95 8.21 13.72
C THR A 126 -4.12 7.28 12.52
N LYS A 127 -4.18 6.01 12.82
CA LYS A 127 -4.38 4.97 11.82
C LYS A 127 -5.83 4.52 11.86
N THR A 128 -6.74 5.49 11.85
CA THR A 128 -8.14 5.17 11.85
C THR A 128 -8.57 4.68 10.48
N ARG A 129 -9.58 3.82 10.49
CA ARG A 129 -10.20 3.29 9.27
C ARG A 129 -10.60 4.39 8.30
N GLU A 130 -11.15 5.49 8.83
CA GLU A 130 -11.61 6.63 8.05
C GLU A 130 -10.48 7.39 7.37
N GLU A 131 -9.36 7.56 8.05
CA GLU A 131 -8.20 8.27 7.51
C GLU A 131 -7.53 7.48 6.40
N LEU A 132 -7.44 6.15 6.55
CA LEU A 132 -6.92 5.28 5.51
C LEU A 132 -7.82 5.27 4.28
N ALA A 133 -9.12 5.29 4.48
CA ALA A 133 -10.08 5.33 3.37
C ALA A 133 -9.97 6.62 2.55
N ARG A 134 -9.64 7.75 3.20
CA ARG A 134 -9.43 9.03 2.51
C ARG A 134 -8.12 9.10 1.74
N PHE A 135 -7.12 8.34 2.17
CA PHE A 135 -5.85 8.26 1.46
C PHE A 135 -6.01 7.51 0.13
#